data_4289deb1d8117212fde2be5f56c9ca8b
#
_entry.id   4289deb1d8117212fde2be5f56c9ca8b
#
_cell.length_a   1.000
_cell.length_b   1.000
_cell.length_c   1.000
_cell.angle_alpha   90.00
_cell.angle_beta   90.00
_cell.angle_gamma   90.00
#
_symmetry.space_group_name_H-M   'P 1'
#
loop_
_entity.id
_entity.type
_entity.pdbx_description
1 polymer ?
#
loop_
_entity_poly.entity_id
_entity_poly.type
_entity_poly.pdbx_seq_one_letter_code
_entity_poly.pdbx_strand_id
1 'polypeptide(L)'
;MLKAPKSPILPADKAEALALTPVSRETEARLAVSGCGPLVGHQTDALVLFDIGGGSSEVALIDRSKRRSPRLADQIVAWTSLPVGVVSLAERFGGKHVTETVYTAMVDDVLSMIERFDRRDALGSLVAGDRFHLLGTSGTVTTLAGIH
;
A
#
# COMPACT_ATOMS: atom_id res chain seq x y z
N MET A 1 9.68 -12.94 37.10
CA MET A 1 8.40 -13.05 36.39
C MET A 1 7.87 -11.63 36.21
N LEU A 2 8.17 -11.00 35.06
CA LEU A 2 7.79 -9.62 34.76
C LEU A 2 6.33 -9.60 34.29
N LYS A 3 5.49 -8.88 35.01
CA LYS A 3 4.07 -8.70 34.73
C LYS A 3 3.94 -7.75 33.54
N ALA A 4 3.35 -8.19 32.43
CA ALA A 4 3.09 -7.34 31.27
C ALA A 4 2.25 -6.10 31.69
N PRO A 5 2.55 -4.90 31.15
CA PRO A 5 1.76 -3.72 31.42
C PRO A 5 0.34 -3.92 30.87
N LYS A 6 -0.66 -3.69 31.71
CA LYS A 6 -2.07 -3.67 31.28
C LYS A 6 -2.25 -2.49 30.33
N SER A 7 -2.67 -2.77 29.10
CA SER A 7 -3.13 -1.74 28.17
C SER A 7 -4.20 -0.88 28.85
N PRO A 8 -4.15 0.44 28.76
CA PRO A 8 -5.20 1.28 29.28
C PRO A 8 -6.49 1.01 28.49
N ILE A 9 -7.44 0.34 29.13
CA ILE A 9 -8.81 0.22 28.59
C ILE A 9 -9.42 1.61 28.74
N LEU A 10 -9.69 2.29 27.60
CA LEU A 10 -10.44 3.53 27.61
C LEU A 10 -11.83 3.28 28.26
N PRO A 11 -12.30 4.16 29.14
CA PRO A 11 -13.65 4.09 29.68
C PRO A 11 -14.69 4.11 28.56
N ALA A 12 -15.75 3.33 28.69
CA ALA A 12 -16.78 3.17 27.65
C ALA A 12 -17.44 4.50 27.21
N ASP A 13 -17.52 5.47 28.10
CA ASP A 13 -18.01 6.82 27.85
C ASP A 13 -17.11 7.66 26.91
N LYS A 14 -15.83 7.33 26.83
CA LYS A 14 -14.90 7.95 25.87
C LYS A 14 -14.81 7.21 24.55
N ALA A 15 -15.19 5.95 24.47
CA ALA A 15 -15.24 5.19 23.23
C ALA A 15 -16.35 5.71 22.28
N GLU A 16 -17.45 6.21 22.82
CA GLU A 16 -18.55 6.82 22.05
C GLU A 16 -18.19 8.20 21.45
N ALA A 17 -17.22 8.89 22.01
CA ALA A 17 -16.77 10.21 21.51
C ALA A 17 -15.77 10.12 20.33
N LEU A 18 -15.22 8.93 20.04
CA LEU A 18 -14.40 8.64 18.89
C LEU A 18 -15.28 7.97 17.80
N ALA A 19 -16.22 8.73 17.24
CA ALA A 19 -16.86 8.34 15.99
C ALA A 19 -15.81 8.35 14.89
N LEU A 20 -15.12 7.22 14.69
CA LEU A 20 -14.20 7.01 13.58
C LEU A 20 -15.02 7.08 12.30
N THR A 21 -14.96 8.23 11.63
CA THR A 21 -15.54 8.35 10.29
C THR A 21 -14.67 7.52 9.34
N PRO A 22 -15.24 6.54 8.62
CA PRO A 22 -14.49 5.80 7.63
C PRO A 22 -13.87 6.76 6.61
N VAL A 23 -12.57 6.70 6.45
CA VAL A 23 -11.85 7.50 5.46
C VAL A 23 -12.11 6.90 4.08
N SER A 24 -12.32 7.74 3.06
CA SER A 24 -12.44 7.22 1.69
C SER A 24 -11.13 6.57 1.26
N ARG A 25 -11.21 5.55 0.39
CA ARG A 25 -10.00 4.87 -0.15
C ARG A 25 -9.03 5.82 -0.84
N GLU A 26 -9.55 6.87 -1.49
CA GLU A 26 -8.72 7.93 -2.06
C GLU A 26 -7.93 8.67 -0.98
N THR A 27 -8.60 9.04 0.11
CA THR A 27 -7.94 9.72 1.23
C THR A 27 -6.91 8.81 1.89
N GLU A 28 -7.19 7.52 2.03
CA GLU A 28 -6.26 6.52 2.55
C GLU A 28 -4.99 6.44 1.69
N ALA A 29 -5.15 6.31 0.37
CA ALA A 29 -4.03 6.32 -0.58
C ALA A 29 -3.22 7.64 -0.51
N ARG A 30 -3.87 8.80 -0.41
CA ARG A 30 -3.20 10.10 -0.27
C ARG A 30 -2.44 10.23 1.04
N LEU A 31 -2.98 9.70 2.13
CA LEU A 31 -2.30 9.68 3.43
C LEU A 31 -1.08 8.77 3.42
N ALA A 32 -1.18 7.57 2.84
CA ALA A 32 -0.06 6.65 2.67
C ALA A 32 1.08 7.30 1.88
N VAL A 33 0.75 7.92 0.72
CA VAL A 33 1.72 8.67 -0.09
C VAL A 33 2.34 9.82 0.69
N SER A 34 1.55 10.59 1.45
CA SER A 34 2.05 11.73 2.23
C SER A 34 3.02 11.29 3.32
N GLY A 35 2.73 10.16 3.99
CA GLY A 35 3.59 9.59 5.03
C GLY A 35 4.93 9.11 4.49
N CYS A 36 5.00 8.72 3.23
CA CYS A 36 6.22 8.26 2.56
C CYS A 36 7.12 9.37 2.01
N GLY A 37 6.66 10.62 2.05
CA GLY A 37 7.43 11.76 1.53
C GLY A 37 8.90 11.81 1.96
N PRO A 38 9.22 11.63 3.25
CA PRO A 38 10.61 11.62 3.75
C PRO A 38 11.49 10.50 3.19
N LEU A 39 10.90 9.41 2.70
CA LEU A 39 11.61 8.26 2.15
C LEU A 39 11.98 8.45 0.67
N VAL A 40 11.38 9.44 0.02
CA VAL A 40 11.57 9.69 -1.42
C VAL A 40 12.74 10.63 -1.66
N GLY A 41 13.79 10.12 -2.30
CA GLY A 41 14.99 10.89 -2.62
C GLY A 41 14.70 12.13 -3.48
N HIS A 42 15.50 13.17 -3.31
CA HIS A 42 15.35 14.43 -4.06
C HIS A 42 15.49 14.26 -5.57
N GLN A 43 16.20 13.22 -6.01
CA GLN A 43 16.43 12.95 -7.44
C GLN A 43 15.42 11.98 -8.06
N THR A 44 14.47 11.46 -7.28
CA THR A 44 13.42 10.57 -7.79
C THR A 44 12.47 11.35 -8.68
N ASP A 45 12.31 10.93 -9.93
CA ASP A 45 11.39 11.55 -10.89
C ASP A 45 10.02 10.85 -10.94
N ALA A 46 10.01 9.55 -10.70
CA ALA A 46 8.77 8.80 -10.64
C ALA A 46 8.86 7.67 -9.62
N LEU A 47 7.73 7.32 -9.04
CA LEU A 47 7.65 6.15 -8.17
C LEU A 47 6.26 5.52 -8.22
N VAL A 48 6.23 4.21 -7.98
CA VAL A 48 5.02 3.48 -7.60
C VAL A 48 5.10 3.21 -6.11
N LEU A 49 4.09 3.65 -5.40
CA LEU A 49 3.89 3.31 -4.00
C LEU A 49 2.81 2.24 -3.91
N PHE A 50 3.05 1.19 -3.14
CA PHE A 50 2.06 0.18 -2.83
C PHE A 50 1.98 -0.06 -1.31
N ASP A 51 0.76 -0.18 -0.83
CA ASP A 51 0.44 -0.47 0.56
C ASP A 51 -0.39 -1.76 0.62
N ILE A 52 0.15 -2.79 1.27
CA ILE A 52 -0.50 -4.10 1.34
C ILE A 52 -1.12 -4.28 2.72
N GLY A 53 -2.41 -4.00 2.82
CA GLY A 53 -3.21 -4.20 4.02
C GLY A 53 -3.73 -5.62 4.19
N GLY A 54 -4.62 -5.81 5.15
CA GLY A 54 -5.28 -7.10 5.40
C GLY A 54 -6.32 -7.46 4.34
N GLY A 55 -7.18 -6.52 3.96
CA GLY A 55 -8.31 -6.72 3.06
C GLY A 55 -8.17 -6.07 1.69
N SER A 56 -7.36 -5.02 1.57
CA SER A 56 -7.10 -4.29 0.33
C SER A 56 -5.62 -3.99 0.16
N SER A 57 -5.27 -3.60 -1.06
CA SER A 57 -3.94 -3.09 -1.39
C SER A 57 -4.10 -1.84 -2.25
N GLU A 58 -3.47 -0.76 -1.83
CA GLU A 58 -3.48 0.51 -2.52
C GLU A 58 -2.22 0.62 -3.38
N VAL A 59 -2.39 1.07 -4.64
CA VAL A 59 -1.29 1.35 -5.56
C VAL A 59 -1.43 2.78 -6.05
N ALA A 60 -0.38 3.57 -5.93
CA ALA A 60 -0.33 4.94 -6.40
C ALA A 60 0.87 5.17 -7.31
N LEU A 61 0.63 5.76 -8.48
CA LEU A 61 1.65 6.23 -9.40
C LEU A 61 1.88 7.72 -9.18
N ILE A 62 3.13 8.09 -8.93
CA ILE A 62 3.55 9.46 -8.64
C ILE A 62 4.57 9.90 -9.71
N ASP A 63 4.28 11.02 -10.38
CA ASP A 63 5.15 11.65 -11.37
C ASP A 63 5.66 12.99 -10.85
N ARG A 64 6.96 13.09 -10.66
CA ARG A 64 7.68 14.29 -10.18
C ARG A 64 8.54 14.93 -11.27
N SER A 65 8.53 14.37 -12.47
CA SER A 65 9.39 14.82 -13.58
C SER A 65 9.03 16.22 -14.08
N LYS A 66 7.73 16.54 -14.09
CA LYS A 66 7.22 17.81 -14.64
C LYS A 66 7.14 18.94 -13.61
N ARG A 67 6.80 18.60 -12.37
CA ARG A 67 6.61 19.56 -11.29
C ARG A 67 6.92 18.92 -9.95
N ARG A 68 7.73 19.59 -9.14
CA ARG A 68 8.00 19.16 -7.76
C ARG A 68 7.13 19.96 -6.80
N SER A 69 6.29 19.27 -6.04
CA SER A 69 5.51 19.84 -4.94
C SER A 69 6.15 19.43 -3.61
N PRO A 70 6.07 20.27 -2.56
CA PRO A 70 6.43 19.88 -1.20
C PRO A 70 5.60 18.70 -0.69
N ARG A 71 4.38 18.54 -1.21
CA ARG A 71 3.47 17.45 -0.86
C ARG A 71 3.50 16.38 -1.94
N LEU A 72 4.03 15.21 -1.61
CA LEU A 72 4.11 14.09 -2.55
C LEU A 72 2.74 13.68 -3.10
N ALA A 73 1.70 13.75 -2.28
CA ALA A 73 0.33 13.42 -2.68
C ALA A 73 -0.27 14.33 -3.77
N ASP A 74 0.27 15.53 -3.99
CA ASP A 74 -0.15 16.43 -5.08
C ASP A 74 0.42 15.99 -6.43
N GLN A 75 1.31 15.00 -6.45
CA GLN A 75 2.00 14.48 -7.63
C GLN A 75 1.48 13.09 -8.02
N ILE A 76 0.40 12.62 -7.36
CA ILE A 76 -0.29 11.38 -7.74
C ILE A 76 -0.95 11.61 -9.11
N VAL A 77 -0.57 10.83 -10.09
CA VAL A 77 -1.14 10.85 -11.46
C VAL A 77 -2.16 9.75 -11.68
N ALA A 78 -2.07 8.68 -10.90
CA ALA A 78 -3.06 7.61 -10.89
C ALA A 78 -2.98 6.85 -9.56
N TRP A 79 -4.11 6.28 -9.14
CA TRP A 79 -4.18 5.39 -7.99
C TRP A 79 -5.29 4.36 -8.18
N THR A 80 -5.17 3.24 -7.48
CA THR A 80 -6.22 2.23 -7.40
C THR A 80 -6.19 1.55 -6.04
N SER A 81 -7.32 1.02 -5.61
CA SER A 81 -7.42 0.11 -4.47
C SER A 81 -7.89 -1.25 -4.99
N LEU A 82 -7.01 -2.23 -4.85
CA LEU A 82 -7.30 -3.61 -5.20
C LEU A 82 -8.01 -4.29 -4.01
N PRO A 83 -9.12 -5.02 -4.23
CA PRO A 83 -9.84 -5.72 -3.16
C PRO A 83 -9.10 -7.01 -2.77
N VAL A 84 -7.80 -6.91 -2.52
CA VAL A 84 -6.91 -8.01 -2.15
C VAL A 84 -5.87 -7.53 -1.14
N GLY A 85 -5.74 -8.24 -0.05
CA GLY A 85 -4.73 -8.06 0.97
C GLY A 85 -4.35 -9.42 1.55
N VAL A 86 -3.43 -9.44 2.51
CA VAL A 86 -2.90 -10.71 3.05
C VAL A 86 -3.96 -11.60 3.67
N VAL A 87 -4.95 -11.02 4.35
CA VAL A 87 -6.03 -11.78 4.99
C VAL A 87 -7.02 -12.27 3.94
N SER A 88 -7.53 -11.37 3.09
CA SER A 88 -8.52 -11.74 2.06
C SER A 88 -7.96 -12.74 1.06
N LEU A 89 -6.68 -12.67 0.73
CA LEU A 89 -6.01 -13.64 -0.12
C LEU A 89 -5.91 -15.01 0.57
N ALA A 90 -5.50 -15.01 1.85
CA ALA A 90 -5.43 -16.23 2.64
C ALA A 90 -6.81 -16.90 2.81
N GLU A 91 -7.88 -16.12 3.03
CA GLU A 91 -9.24 -16.63 3.13
C GLU A 91 -9.72 -17.27 1.82
N ARG A 92 -9.42 -16.67 0.67
CA ARG A 92 -9.82 -17.20 -0.65
C ARG A 92 -9.06 -18.45 -1.06
N PHE A 93 -7.79 -18.58 -0.70
CA PHE A 93 -6.90 -19.64 -1.16
C PHE A 93 -6.49 -20.62 -0.04
N GLY A 94 -7.05 -20.54 1.16
CA GLY A 94 -6.83 -21.48 2.24
C GLY A 94 -5.52 -21.35 3.02
N GLY A 95 -4.90 -20.21 3.00
CA GLY A 95 -3.81 -19.57 3.74
C GLY A 95 -2.72 -20.33 4.51
N LYS A 96 -2.97 -21.53 4.99
CA LYS A 96 -1.98 -22.26 5.83
C LYS A 96 -1.12 -23.25 5.04
N HIS A 97 -1.62 -23.77 3.92
CA HIS A 97 -0.92 -24.76 3.10
C HIS A 97 -0.94 -24.31 1.65
N VAL A 98 0.05 -23.51 1.28
CA VAL A 98 0.19 -22.96 -0.06
C VAL A 98 1.05 -23.92 -0.88
N THR A 99 0.42 -24.69 -1.79
CA THR A 99 1.13 -25.46 -2.82
C THR A 99 1.57 -24.52 -3.96
N GLU A 100 2.46 -24.97 -4.82
CA GLU A 100 2.89 -24.23 -6.01
C GLU A 100 1.69 -23.84 -6.90
N THR A 101 0.75 -24.76 -7.11
CA THR A 101 -0.46 -24.49 -7.88
C THR A 101 -1.31 -23.39 -7.24
N VAL A 102 -1.50 -23.42 -5.92
CA VAL A 102 -2.23 -22.39 -5.18
C VAL A 102 -1.51 -21.06 -5.27
N TYR A 103 -0.17 -21.06 -5.10
CA TYR A 103 0.63 -19.84 -5.22
C TYR A 103 0.50 -19.21 -6.61
N THR A 104 0.60 -20.01 -7.67
CA THR A 104 0.41 -19.52 -9.05
C THR A 104 -0.98 -18.90 -9.22
N ALA A 105 -2.02 -19.56 -8.73
CA ALA A 105 -3.39 -19.02 -8.80
C ALA A 105 -3.55 -17.71 -8.02
N MET A 106 -2.88 -17.56 -6.86
CA MET A 106 -2.86 -16.29 -6.11
C MET A 106 -2.18 -15.18 -6.92
N VAL A 107 -1.05 -15.47 -7.56
CA VAL A 107 -0.32 -14.52 -8.39
C VAL A 107 -1.17 -14.10 -9.59
N ASP A 108 -1.79 -15.04 -10.29
CA ASP A 108 -2.64 -14.77 -11.47
C ASP A 108 -3.85 -13.91 -11.10
N ASP A 109 -4.47 -14.16 -9.95
CA ASP A 109 -5.60 -13.37 -9.44
C ASP A 109 -5.18 -11.90 -9.21
N VAL A 110 -4.04 -11.68 -8.55
CA VAL A 110 -3.51 -10.32 -8.31
C VAL A 110 -3.11 -9.65 -9.62
N LEU A 111 -2.41 -10.36 -10.51
CA LEU A 111 -2.02 -9.84 -11.82
C LEU A 111 -3.23 -9.39 -12.62
N SER A 112 -4.31 -10.17 -12.63
CA SER A 112 -5.55 -9.81 -13.33
C SER A 112 -6.18 -8.51 -12.81
N MET A 113 -6.00 -8.20 -11.52
CA MET A 113 -6.47 -6.94 -10.93
C MET A 113 -5.57 -5.77 -11.31
N ILE A 114 -4.25 -5.96 -11.32
CA ILE A 114 -3.27 -4.95 -11.73
C ILE A 114 -3.44 -4.60 -13.23
N GLU A 115 -3.73 -5.59 -14.07
CA GLU A 115 -3.96 -5.38 -15.49
C GLU A 115 -5.15 -4.45 -15.82
N ARG A 116 -6.11 -4.35 -14.91
CA ARG A 116 -7.25 -3.42 -15.03
C ARG A 116 -6.94 -2.00 -14.57
N PHE A 117 -5.71 -1.74 -14.14
CA PHE A 117 -5.31 -0.39 -13.72
C PHE A 117 -5.18 0.53 -14.94
N ASP A 118 -6.07 1.51 -15.04
CA ASP A 118 -6.28 2.35 -16.23
C ASP A 118 -5.07 3.16 -16.71
N ARG A 119 -4.05 3.31 -15.90
CA ARG A 119 -2.88 4.14 -16.19
C ARG A 119 -1.57 3.36 -16.27
N ARG A 120 -1.64 2.05 -16.46
CA ARG A 120 -0.43 1.21 -16.59
C ARG A 120 0.45 1.64 -17.77
N ASP A 121 -0.15 2.18 -18.85
CA ASP A 121 0.60 2.67 -20.01
C ASP A 121 1.46 3.89 -19.68
N ALA A 122 1.04 4.71 -18.70
CA ALA A 122 1.85 5.82 -18.18
C ALA A 122 3.09 5.32 -17.41
N LEU A 123 3.05 4.10 -16.85
CA LEU A 123 4.20 3.47 -16.21
C LEU A 123 5.35 3.26 -17.18
N GLY A 124 5.08 2.79 -18.42
CA GLY A 124 6.13 2.44 -19.39
C GLY A 124 7.10 3.57 -19.68
N SER A 125 6.61 4.80 -19.80
CA SER A 125 7.44 5.98 -20.02
C SER A 125 8.18 6.47 -18.76
N LEU A 126 7.64 6.21 -17.57
CA LEU A 126 8.21 6.63 -16.30
C LEU A 126 9.23 5.64 -15.74
N VAL A 127 9.00 4.34 -15.98
CA VAL A 127 9.90 3.25 -15.52
C VAL A 127 11.19 3.18 -16.33
N ALA A 128 11.20 3.66 -17.57
CA ALA A 128 12.38 3.66 -18.43
C ALA A 128 13.52 4.57 -17.98
N GLY A 129 13.29 5.40 -16.95
CA GLY A 129 14.29 6.32 -16.40
C GLY A 129 15.05 5.74 -15.20
N ASP A 130 16.34 6.06 -15.10
CA ASP A 130 17.21 5.63 -13.98
C ASP A 130 16.78 6.18 -12.61
N ARG A 131 15.78 7.06 -12.57
CA ARG A 131 15.26 7.73 -11.36
C ARG A 131 13.83 7.30 -10.99
N PHE A 132 13.50 6.06 -11.32
CA PHE A 132 12.28 5.40 -10.92
C PHE A 132 12.49 4.58 -9.65
N HIS A 133 11.53 4.61 -8.74
CA HIS A 133 11.57 3.84 -7.50
C HIS A 133 10.27 3.07 -7.29
N LEU A 134 10.39 1.87 -6.71
CA LEU A 134 9.29 1.11 -6.17
C LEU A 134 9.34 1.22 -4.64
N LEU A 135 8.28 1.71 -4.03
CA LEU A 135 8.21 1.92 -2.59
C LEU A 135 7.01 1.16 -2.01
N GLY A 136 7.31 0.24 -1.12
CA GLY A 136 6.29 -0.51 -0.40
C GLY A 136 6.13 -0.03 1.03
N THR A 137 4.91 -0.05 1.54
CA THR A 137 4.57 0.30 2.92
C THR A 137 3.80 -0.80 3.61
N SER A 138 3.50 -0.60 4.90
CA SER A 138 2.78 -1.49 5.80
C SER A 138 3.57 -2.66 6.39
N GLY A 139 2.92 -3.35 7.32
CA GLY A 139 3.52 -4.46 8.06
C GLY A 139 3.98 -5.62 7.18
N THR A 140 3.29 -5.90 6.09
CA THR A 140 3.67 -6.96 5.16
C THR A 140 5.02 -6.68 4.50
N VAL A 141 5.19 -5.47 3.98
CA VAL A 141 6.43 -5.06 3.30
C VAL A 141 7.60 -4.98 4.29
N THR A 142 7.39 -4.40 5.47
CA THR A 142 8.43 -4.30 6.50
C THR A 142 8.84 -5.66 7.04
N THR A 143 7.91 -6.62 7.13
CA THR A 143 8.22 -8.00 7.51
C THR A 143 9.09 -8.68 6.44
N LEU A 144 8.73 -8.55 5.16
CA LEU A 144 9.54 -9.10 4.07
C LEU A 144 10.95 -8.49 4.02
N ALA A 145 11.05 -7.17 4.18
CA ALA A 145 12.34 -6.49 4.23
C ALA A 145 13.20 -6.89 5.45
N GLY A 146 12.57 -7.30 6.55
CA GLY A 146 13.28 -7.78 7.75
C GLY A 146 13.79 -9.22 7.65
N ILE A 147 13.31 -10.00 6.68
CA ILE A 147 13.73 -11.39 6.44
C ILE A 147 14.90 -11.44 5.45
N HIS A 148 15.05 -10.42 4.63
CA HIS A 148 16.08 -10.31 3.60
C HIS A 148 17.34 -9.63 4.15
#